data_3530e1c2192b44b4e3342d55fe75f727
#
_entry.id   3530e1c2192b44b4e3342d55fe75f727
#
_cell.length_a   1.000
_cell.length_b   1.000
_cell.length_c   1.000
_cell.angle_alpha   90.00
_cell.angle_beta   90.00
_cell.angle_gamma   90.00
#
_symmetry.space_group_name_H-M   'P 1'
#
loop_
_entity.id
_entity.type
_entity.pdbx_description
1 polymer ?
#
loop_
_entity_poly.entity_id
_entity_poly.type
_entity_poly.pdbx_seq_one_letter_code
_entity_poly.pdbx_strand_id
1 'polypeptide(L)'
;MKQFLPILVLVCAAWSQVGNQPRTAAAQPAPQPPSQTTNPTPAPAGQENANKAKAVLDQGIQALGGQAYLTIRDREQQGKTYGFHHGRSSGAGYPFWGFFEFPDKERVELTKERDIAQLYVGNKGYEITYKGPHLLEKKDLEDYLRRRHFSLDTVLRTWVNDPSVVLLYEGFAIAAQHPSQRVTLINAQDESVTLYFDNDTHLPVKKSFTWRDPLDRQKNLEEEVYENYRQVSGVMAPYNVTRYFNEDMASQRFLNNVTINQGLDPAMFDQNSGYDPNKPASKQSGKH
;
A
#
# COMPACT_ATOMS: atom_id res chain seq x y z
N MET A 1 44.12 19.07 42.94
CA MET A 1 45.46 19.79 42.92
C MET A 1 45.71 20.31 41.53
N LYS A 2 45.92 21.64 41.49
CA LYS A 2 46.59 22.46 40.44
C LYS A 2 45.83 22.62 39.14
N GLN A 3 45.32 23.76 38.88
CA GLN A 3 45.66 25.21 38.71
C GLN A 3 45.55 25.53 37.23
N PHE A 4 44.58 26.38 36.89
CA PHE A 4 44.57 27.81 36.55
C PHE A 4 45.82 28.31 35.79
N LEU A 5 45.61 28.93 34.61
CA LEU A 5 45.94 30.35 34.43
C LEU A 5 45.45 30.88 33.06
N PRO A 6 45.06 32.15 33.00
CA PRO A 6 44.61 32.87 31.78
C PRO A 6 45.74 33.78 31.25
N ILE A 7 45.66 34.19 30.00
CA ILE A 7 46.52 35.23 29.38
C ILE A 7 45.57 36.20 28.63
N LEU A 8 45.34 37.26 29.10
CA LEU A 8 45.69 38.69 29.17
C LEU A 8 46.02 39.34 27.80
N VAL A 9 45.13 40.24 27.47
CA VAL A 9 45.09 41.43 26.62
C VAL A 9 46.44 42.07 26.27
N LEU A 10 46.52 42.56 25.03
CA LEU A 10 47.32 43.79 24.74
C LEU A 10 46.63 44.62 23.66
N VAL A 11 46.27 45.84 24.07
CA VAL A 11 45.79 46.98 23.33
C VAL A 11 47.00 47.68 22.70
N CYS A 12 46.95 48.06 21.43
CA CYS A 12 47.81 49.08 20.89
C CYS A 12 46.94 50.07 20.10
N ALA A 13 46.85 51.25 20.69
CA ALA A 13 46.36 52.44 20.02
C ALA A 13 47.48 53.04 19.18
N ALA A 14 47.14 53.46 17.99
CA ALA A 14 47.99 54.42 17.22
C ALA A 14 47.08 55.48 16.57
N TRP A 15 47.24 56.67 17.03
CA TRP A 15 46.75 57.90 16.41
C TRP A 15 47.60 58.29 15.20
N SER A 16 46.95 58.69 14.09
CA SER A 16 47.55 59.63 13.14
C SER A 16 46.49 60.27 12.24
N GLN A 17 46.17 61.44 12.50
CA GLN A 17 46.17 62.65 11.62
C GLN A 17 45.22 62.73 10.43
N VAL A 18 44.38 63.66 10.60
CA VAL A 18 43.57 64.56 9.76
C VAL A 18 44.13 64.89 8.41
N GLY A 19 43.34 64.60 7.35
CA GLY A 19 43.44 65.15 6.04
C GLY A 19 42.04 65.56 5.54
N ASN A 20 41.85 66.89 5.46
CA ASN A 20 40.61 67.53 5.06
C ASN A 20 40.46 67.45 3.53
N GLN A 21 39.50 66.76 2.98
CA GLN A 21 39.08 66.88 1.57
C GLN A 21 37.53 67.01 1.52
N PRO A 22 37.00 67.79 0.56
CA PRO A 22 35.58 68.09 0.49
C PRO A 22 34.79 66.89 -0.01
N ARG A 23 33.79 66.46 0.75
CA ARG A 23 32.85 65.39 0.40
C ARG A 23 31.86 65.91 -0.61
N THR A 24 31.98 65.41 -1.82
CA THR A 24 30.87 65.39 -2.79
C THR A 24 29.74 64.52 -2.18
N ALA A 25 28.57 65.10 -2.04
CA ALA A 25 27.40 64.41 -1.53
C ALA A 25 26.99 63.33 -2.52
N ALA A 26 27.21 62.04 -2.10
CA ALA A 26 26.61 60.90 -2.81
C ALA A 26 25.12 60.88 -2.47
N ALA A 27 24.29 60.88 -3.47
CA ALA A 27 22.84 60.72 -3.35
C ALA A 27 22.51 59.43 -2.63
N GLN A 28 21.75 59.52 -1.54
CA GLN A 28 21.17 58.32 -0.89
C GLN A 28 20.22 57.61 -1.85
N PRO A 29 20.32 56.27 -2.00
CA PRO A 29 19.29 55.54 -2.73
C PRO A 29 17.96 55.67 -1.98
N ALA A 30 16.90 55.90 -2.72
CA ALA A 30 15.54 55.96 -2.21
C ALA A 30 15.19 54.67 -1.46
N PRO A 31 14.40 54.74 -0.34
CA PRO A 31 13.98 53.56 0.37
C PRO A 31 13.17 52.65 -0.54
N GLN A 32 13.63 51.41 -0.74
CA GLN A 32 12.87 50.37 -1.41
C GLN A 32 11.57 50.12 -0.63
N PRO A 33 10.42 50.03 -1.31
CA PRO A 33 9.19 49.64 -0.65
C PRO A 33 9.38 48.25 -0.02
N PRO A 34 8.78 47.99 1.17
CA PRO A 34 8.92 46.70 1.82
C PRO A 34 8.41 45.64 0.87
N SER A 35 9.23 44.61 0.62
CA SER A 35 8.85 43.42 -0.11
C SER A 35 7.60 42.84 0.57
N GLN A 36 6.46 42.94 -0.11
CA GLN A 36 5.24 42.29 0.37
C GLN A 36 5.52 40.79 0.37
N THR A 37 5.69 40.24 1.56
CA THR A 37 5.62 38.79 1.79
C THR A 37 4.20 38.40 1.42
N THR A 38 4.00 37.90 0.22
CA THR A 38 2.73 37.33 -0.17
C THR A 38 2.55 36.08 0.66
N ASN A 39 1.77 36.18 1.73
CA ASN A 39 1.26 35.01 2.44
C ASN A 39 0.52 34.16 1.40
N PRO A 40 0.81 32.85 1.25
CA PRO A 40 0.09 32.02 0.32
C PRO A 40 -1.40 32.08 0.68
N THR A 41 -2.25 32.38 -0.30
CA THR A 41 -3.71 32.35 -0.14
C THR A 41 -4.09 30.99 0.40
N PRO A 42 -4.86 30.88 1.50
CA PRO A 42 -5.30 29.60 2.01
C PRO A 42 -6.02 28.82 0.92
N ALA A 43 -5.64 27.56 0.73
CA ALA A 43 -6.34 26.68 -0.20
C ALA A 43 -7.80 26.51 0.22
N PRO A 44 -8.76 26.35 -0.71
CA PRO A 44 -10.14 26.01 -0.36
C PRO A 44 -10.18 24.81 0.57
N ALA A 45 -11.10 24.81 1.54
CA ALA A 45 -11.15 23.78 2.60
C ALA A 45 -11.19 22.33 2.04
N GLY A 46 -11.85 22.10 0.89
CA GLY A 46 -11.84 20.82 0.21
C GLY A 46 -10.45 20.42 -0.31
N GLN A 47 -9.68 21.37 -0.83
CA GLN A 47 -8.31 21.12 -1.31
C GLN A 47 -7.36 20.84 -0.14
N GLU A 48 -7.52 21.52 0.99
CA GLU A 48 -6.72 21.26 2.18
C GLU A 48 -6.96 19.85 2.72
N ASN A 49 -8.23 19.41 2.76
CA ASN A 49 -8.58 18.06 3.18
C ASN A 49 -7.99 17.00 2.24
N ALA A 50 -8.11 17.19 0.92
CA ALA A 50 -7.53 16.30 -0.08
C ALA A 50 -5.99 16.22 0.04
N ASN A 51 -5.33 17.35 0.31
CA ASN A 51 -3.88 17.39 0.52
C ASN A 51 -3.47 16.62 1.79
N LYS A 52 -4.25 16.71 2.88
CA LYS A 52 -4.03 15.90 4.09
C LYS A 52 -4.22 14.41 3.80
N ALA A 53 -5.29 14.03 3.08
CA ALA A 53 -5.52 12.66 2.66
C ALA A 53 -4.34 12.13 1.84
N LYS A 54 -3.88 12.89 0.84
CA LYS A 54 -2.74 12.52 0.00
C LYS A 54 -1.45 12.35 0.82
N ALA A 55 -1.20 13.23 1.78
CA ALA A 55 -0.01 13.13 2.64
C ALA A 55 -0.02 11.83 3.47
N VAL A 56 -1.17 11.42 4.02
CA VAL A 56 -1.30 10.15 4.76
C VAL A 56 -1.08 8.95 3.83
N LEU A 57 -1.64 8.98 2.63
CA LEU A 57 -1.45 7.92 1.63
C LEU A 57 0.02 7.80 1.22
N ASP A 58 0.70 8.92 0.98
CA ASP A 58 2.11 8.94 0.61
C ASP A 58 3.00 8.41 1.74
N GLN A 59 2.71 8.77 2.99
CA GLN A 59 3.40 8.21 4.16
C GLN A 59 3.19 6.69 4.26
N GLY A 60 1.96 6.22 4.04
CA GLY A 60 1.65 4.78 4.01
C GLY A 60 2.39 4.04 2.90
N ILE A 61 2.45 4.60 1.70
CA ILE A 61 3.23 4.04 0.59
C ILE A 61 4.73 4.00 0.94
N GLN A 62 5.28 5.06 1.54
CA GLN A 62 6.67 5.08 2.00
C GLN A 62 6.94 4.03 3.07
N ALA A 63 6.04 3.88 4.05
CA ALA A 63 6.13 2.86 5.09
C ALA A 63 6.10 1.44 4.53
N LEU A 64 5.32 1.19 3.47
CA LEU A 64 5.27 -0.08 2.76
C LEU A 64 6.55 -0.39 1.96
N GLY A 65 7.43 0.59 1.74
CA GLY A 65 8.68 0.43 1.00
C GLY A 65 8.84 1.40 -0.18
N GLY A 66 7.95 2.38 -0.32
CA GLY A 66 8.03 3.43 -1.33
C GLY A 66 8.09 2.88 -2.75
N GLN A 67 9.13 3.24 -3.49
CA GLN A 67 9.31 2.79 -4.88
C GLN A 67 9.41 1.26 -4.99
N ALA A 68 10.02 0.57 -4.02
CA ALA A 68 10.11 -0.89 -4.04
C ALA A 68 8.70 -1.53 -4.00
N TYR A 69 7.78 -0.98 -3.19
CA TYR A 69 6.39 -1.42 -3.16
C TYR A 69 5.64 -1.10 -4.47
N LEU A 70 5.80 0.10 -5.01
CA LEU A 70 5.10 0.53 -6.22
C LEU A 70 5.54 -0.25 -7.48
N THR A 71 6.75 -0.78 -7.51
CA THR A 71 7.33 -1.50 -8.65
C THR A 71 7.34 -3.02 -8.52
N ILE A 72 6.59 -3.57 -7.56
CA ILE A 72 6.40 -5.03 -7.48
C ILE A 72 5.77 -5.54 -8.78
N ARG A 73 6.42 -6.51 -9.40
CA ARG A 73 5.94 -7.18 -10.60
C ARG A 73 5.29 -8.51 -10.28
N ASP A 74 5.92 -9.24 -9.37
CA ASP A 74 5.43 -10.54 -8.91
C ASP A 74 5.64 -10.72 -7.41
N ARG A 75 4.79 -11.55 -6.82
CA ARG A 75 4.85 -11.92 -5.41
C ARG A 75 4.41 -13.37 -5.24
N GLU A 76 5.20 -14.15 -4.54
CA GLU A 76 4.80 -15.46 -4.03
C GLU A 76 4.53 -15.38 -2.55
N GLN A 77 3.49 -16.08 -2.09
CA GLN A 77 3.11 -16.21 -0.69
C GLN A 77 2.83 -17.66 -0.37
N GLN A 78 3.34 -18.12 0.75
CA GLN A 78 3.05 -19.44 1.27
C GLN A 78 2.57 -19.34 2.71
N GLY A 79 1.59 -20.16 3.07
CA GLY A 79 1.05 -20.13 4.42
C GLY A 79 -0.10 -21.08 4.66
N LYS A 80 -0.92 -20.72 5.64
CA LYS A 80 -2.14 -21.42 6.01
C LYS A 80 -3.33 -20.47 5.98
N THR A 81 -4.44 -20.92 5.40
CA THR A 81 -5.71 -20.20 5.41
C THR A 81 -6.75 -20.95 6.20
N TYR A 82 -7.54 -20.19 6.96
CA TYR A 82 -8.67 -20.69 7.76
C TYR A 82 -9.94 -20.00 7.26
N GLY A 83 -10.98 -20.78 7.01
CA GLY A 83 -12.31 -20.26 6.73
C GLY A 83 -13.16 -20.21 7.99
N PHE A 84 -14.11 -19.29 8.03
CA PHE A 84 -15.06 -19.14 9.12
C PHE A 84 -16.48 -19.05 8.56
N HIS A 85 -17.42 -19.56 9.32
CA HIS A 85 -18.84 -19.44 9.04
C HIS A 85 -19.56 -19.05 10.33
N HIS A 86 -20.21 -17.89 10.35
CA HIS A 86 -20.81 -17.31 11.55
C HIS A 86 -19.84 -17.28 12.75
N GLY A 87 -18.62 -16.79 12.52
CA GLY A 87 -17.61 -16.66 13.57
C GLY A 87 -16.98 -17.97 14.06
N ARG A 88 -17.37 -19.14 13.48
CA ARG A 88 -16.81 -20.45 13.83
C ARG A 88 -15.87 -20.94 12.73
N SER A 89 -14.70 -21.45 13.12
CA SER A 89 -13.76 -22.04 12.16
C SER A 89 -14.40 -23.21 11.40
N SER A 90 -14.27 -23.22 10.08
CA SER A 90 -14.78 -24.27 9.19
C SER A 90 -13.89 -25.53 9.18
N GLY A 91 -12.79 -25.56 9.94
CA GLY A 91 -11.90 -26.71 10.02
C GLY A 91 -10.47 -26.37 10.42
N ALA A 92 -9.55 -27.32 10.20
CA ALA A 92 -8.15 -27.26 10.63
C ALA A 92 -7.29 -26.25 9.80
N GLY A 93 -7.88 -25.60 8.83
CA GLY A 93 -7.19 -24.74 7.86
C GLY A 93 -6.41 -25.53 6.80
N TYR A 94 -6.13 -24.88 5.70
CA TYR A 94 -5.48 -25.48 4.53
C TYR A 94 -4.16 -24.78 4.23
N PRO A 95 -3.10 -25.51 3.88
CA PRO A 95 -1.93 -24.88 3.29
C PRO A 95 -2.31 -24.26 1.96
N PHE A 96 -1.66 -23.15 1.61
CA PHE A 96 -1.82 -22.50 0.31
C PHE A 96 -0.50 -21.93 -0.19
N TRP A 97 -0.39 -21.83 -1.51
CA TRP A 97 0.63 -21.09 -2.23
C TRP A 97 -0.09 -20.11 -3.15
N GLY A 98 0.20 -18.82 -3.00
CA GLY A 98 -0.36 -17.75 -3.82
C GLY A 98 0.73 -17.13 -4.68
N PHE A 99 0.48 -17.01 -5.97
CA PHE A 99 1.37 -16.44 -6.96
C PHE A 99 0.64 -15.29 -7.65
N PHE A 100 1.23 -14.12 -7.59
CA PHE A 100 0.66 -12.90 -8.15
C PHE A 100 1.63 -12.35 -9.19
N GLU A 101 1.16 -12.14 -10.40
CA GLU A 101 1.84 -11.32 -11.41
C GLU A 101 0.95 -10.11 -11.68
N PHE A 102 1.44 -8.97 -11.24
CA PHE A 102 0.69 -7.72 -11.34
C PHE A 102 0.60 -7.24 -12.78
N PRO A 103 -0.54 -6.63 -13.19
CA PRO A 103 -1.64 -6.19 -12.32
C PRO A 103 -2.77 -7.20 -12.09
N ASP A 104 -2.88 -8.26 -12.88
CA ASP A 104 -4.16 -8.96 -13.03
C ASP A 104 -4.07 -10.49 -13.14
N LYS A 105 -2.93 -11.09 -12.78
CA LYS A 105 -2.81 -12.54 -12.74
C LYS A 105 -2.60 -13.02 -11.31
N GLU A 106 -3.36 -14.02 -10.93
CA GLU A 106 -3.23 -14.70 -9.64
C GLU A 106 -3.47 -16.20 -9.80
N ARG A 107 -2.62 -16.99 -9.17
CA ARG A 107 -2.81 -18.43 -9.01
C ARG A 107 -2.72 -18.75 -7.52
N VAL A 108 -3.73 -19.45 -7.00
CA VAL A 108 -3.75 -19.95 -5.62
C VAL A 108 -3.85 -21.46 -5.67
N GLU A 109 -2.84 -22.14 -5.16
CA GLU A 109 -2.82 -23.59 -5.04
C GLU A 109 -3.16 -23.99 -3.61
N LEU A 110 -4.01 -24.98 -3.49
CA LEU A 110 -4.55 -25.50 -2.24
C LEU A 110 -4.10 -26.94 -2.05
N THR A 111 -4.28 -27.47 -0.86
CA THR A 111 -3.89 -28.82 -0.44
C THR A 111 -2.36 -29.00 -0.31
N LYS A 112 -1.93 -30.08 0.30
CA LYS A 112 -0.49 -30.41 0.38
C LYS A 112 0.08 -30.84 -0.97
N GLU A 113 -0.75 -31.48 -1.75
CA GLU A 113 -0.42 -32.03 -3.06
C GLU A 113 -0.40 -30.95 -4.13
N ARG A 114 -0.95 -29.74 -3.82
CA ARG A 114 -1.06 -28.60 -4.72
C ARG A 114 -1.84 -28.95 -6.01
N ASP A 115 -2.77 -29.89 -5.89
CA ASP A 115 -3.54 -30.47 -7.01
C ASP A 115 -4.87 -29.77 -7.28
N ILE A 116 -5.24 -28.82 -6.41
CA ILE A 116 -6.38 -27.92 -6.61
C ILE A 116 -5.85 -26.50 -6.72
N ALA A 117 -6.12 -25.83 -7.81
CA ALA A 117 -5.71 -24.45 -8.02
C ALA A 117 -6.86 -23.57 -8.52
N GLN A 118 -6.91 -22.35 -8.02
CA GLN A 118 -7.71 -21.27 -8.57
C GLN A 118 -6.78 -20.37 -9.39
N LEU A 119 -7.13 -20.15 -10.64
CA LEU A 119 -6.35 -19.34 -11.58
C LEU A 119 -7.20 -18.16 -12.08
N TYR A 120 -6.67 -16.96 -11.95
CA TYR A 120 -7.28 -15.73 -12.42
C TYR A 120 -6.35 -15.04 -13.43
N VAL A 121 -6.87 -14.71 -14.61
CA VAL A 121 -6.14 -13.99 -15.65
C VAL A 121 -7.05 -12.94 -16.27
N GLY A 122 -6.74 -11.68 -16.06
CA GLY A 122 -7.64 -10.59 -16.42
C GLY A 122 -9.00 -10.73 -15.71
N ASN A 123 -10.05 -10.84 -16.49
CA ASN A 123 -11.44 -10.99 -16.00
C ASN A 123 -11.96 -12.43 -16.12
N LYS A 124 -11.07 -13.40 -16.23
CA LYS A 124 -11.43 -14.84 -16.28
C LYS A 124 -10.91 -15.54 -15.04
N GLY A 125 -11.67 -16.51 -14.56
CA GLY A 125 -11.30 -17.36 -13.43
C GLY A 125 -11.53 -18.84 -13.76
N TYR A 126 -10.62 -19.67 -13.32
CA TYR A 126 -10.65 -21.12 -13.51
C TYR A 126 -10.38 -21.83 -12.21
N GLU A 127 -11.05 -22.95 -11.99
CA GLU A 127 -10.64 -23.97 -11.04
C GLU A 127 -9.93 -25.08 -11.80
N ILE A 128 -8.74 -25.45 -11.37
CA ILE A 128 -7.93 -26.51 -11.96
C ILE A 128 -7.88 -27.65 -10.95
N THR A 129 -8.32 -28.82 -11.38
CA THR A 129 -8.30 -30.06 -10.59
C THR A 129 -7.73 -31.19 -11.44
N TYR A 130 -7.72 -32.41 -10.90
CA TYR A 130 -7.34 -33.61 -11.67
C TYR A 130 -8.22 -33.86 -12.91
N LYS A 131 -9.42 -33.24 -12.99
CA LYS A 131 -10.32 -33.30 -14.16
C LYS A 131 -9.99 -32.27 -15.23
N GLY A 132 -8.97 -31.45 -14.99
CA GLY A 132 -8.59 -30.34 -15.85
C GLY A 132 -9.20 -28.99 -15.42
N PRO A 133 -9.02 -27.93 -16.21
CA PRO A 133 -9.52 -26.61 -15.90
C PRO A 133 -11.03 -26.49 -16.20
N HIS A 134 -11.75 -25.83 -15.28
CA HIS A 134 -13.15 -25.46 -15.45
C HIS A 134 -13.29 -23.96 -15.17
N LEU A 135 -14.21 -23.30 -15.84
CA LEU A 135 -14.55 -21.91 -15.52
C LEU A 135 -15.13 -21.85 -14.09
N LEU A 136 -14.72 -20.86 -13.33
CA LEU A 136 -15.34 -20.58 -12.04
C LEU A 136 -16.81 -20.19 -12.23
N GLU A 137 -17.61 -20.51 -11.24
CA GLU A 137 -18.97 -20.00 -11.12
C GLU A 137 -18.96 -18.45 -11.21
N LYS A 138 -19.97 -17.91 -11.91
CA LYS A 138 -20.08 -16.46 -12.12
C LYS A 138 -19.99 -15.66 -10.82
N LYS A 139 -20.66 -16.13 -9.77
CA LYS A 139 -20.66 -15.49 -8.45
C LYS A 139 -19.26 -15.45 -7.84
N ASP A 140 -18.54 -16.56 -7.87
CA ASP A 140 -17.20 -16.67 -7.27
C ASP A 140 -16.19 -15.77 -8.01
N LEU A 141 -16.33 -15.69 -9.33
CA LEU A 141 -15.52 -14.79 -10.15
C LEU A 141 -15.83 -13.32 -9.85
N GLU A 142 -17.12 -12.94 -9.78
CA GLU A 142 -17.54 -11.58 -9.44
C GLU A 142 -17.04 -11.17 -8.03
N ASP A 143 -17.14 -12.07 -7.07
CA ASP A 143 -16.64 -11.86 -5.71
C ASP A 143 -15.12 -11.68 -5.68
N TYR A 144 -14.39 -12.45 -6.46
CA TYR A 144 -12.95 -12.28 -6.61
C TYR A 144 -12.60 -10.93 -7.26
N LEU A 145 -13.22 -10.59 -8.40
CA LEU A 145 -12.96 -9.37 -9.15
C LEU A 145 -13.24 -8.12 -8.30
N ARG A 146 -14.34 -8.14 -7.52
CA ARG A 146 -14.66 -7.08 -6.58
C ARG A 146 -13.55 -6.92 -5.53
N ARG A 147 -13.12 -8.01 -4.87
CA ARG A 147 -12.04 -7.94 -3.87
C ARG A 147 -10.71 -7.47 -4.48
N ARG A 148 -10.38 -7.88 -5.72
CA ARG A 148 -9.19 -7.40 -6.44
C ARG A 148 -9.29 -5.90 -6.73
N HIS A 149 -10.45 -5.41 -7.16
CA HIS A 149 -10.69 -4.00 -7.44
C HIS A 149 -10.46 -3.12 -6.21
N PHE A 150 -10.91 -3.57 -5.04
CA PHE A 150 -10.71 -2.88 -3.77
C PHE A 150 -9.47 -3.37 -3.00
N SER A 151 -8.57 -4.15 -3.61
CA SER A 151 -7.38 -4.62 -2.91
C SER A 151 -6.47 -3.47 -2.54
N LEU A 152 -5.71 -3.62 -1.45
CA LEU A 152 -4.73 -2.61 -1.01
C LEU A 152 -3.75 -2.26 -2.13
N ASP A 153 -3.27 -3.27 -2.86
CA ASP A 153 -2.36 -3.08 -3.98
C ASP A 153 -3.00 -2.25 -5.11
N THR A 154 -4.24 -2.57 -5.51
CA THR A 154 -4.96 -1.81 -6.55
C THR A 154 -5.18 -0.37 -6.10
N VAL A 155 -5.67 -0.17 -4.88
CA VAL A 155 -5.97 1.17 -4.36
C VAL A 155 -4.72 2.04 -4.26
N LEU A 156 -3.66 1.55 -3.64
CA LEU A 156 -2.45 2.35 -3.43
C LEU A 156 -1.60 2.53 -4.71
N ARG A 157 -1.71 1.63 -5.67
CA ARG A 157 -0.90 1.69 -6.90
C ARG A 157 -1.63 2.34 -8.07
N THR A 158 -2.97 2.34 -8.07
CA THR A 158 -3.77 2.89 -9.17
C THR A 158 -4.67 4.04 -8.75
N TRP A 159 -5.56 3.85 -7.75
CA TRP A 159 -6.53 4.87 -7.36
C TRP A 159 -5.90 6.16 -6.84
N VAL A 160 -4.82 6.05 -6.06
CA VAL A 160 -4.11 7.22 -5.48
C VAL A 160 -3.59 8.19 -6.55
N ASN A 161 -3.32 7.68 -7.75
CA ASN A 161 -2.77 8.45 -8.87
C ASN A 161 -3.82 8.78 -9.95
N ASP A 162 -5.05 8.34 -9.79
CA ASP A 162 -6.13 8.64 -10.72
C ASP A 162 -6.73 10.01 -10.40
N PRO A 163 -6.67 11.00 -11.32
CA PRO A 163 -7.18 12.35 -11.08
C PRO A 163 -8.70 12.42 -10.91
N SER A 164 -9.44 11.38 -11.27
CA SER A 164 -10.88 11.29 -11.07
C SER A 164 -11.26 10.81 -9.65
N VAL A 165 -10.28 10.34 -8.88
CA VAL A 165 -10.54 9.86 -7.51
C VAL A 165 -10.51 11.01 -6.53
N VAL A 166 -11.57 11.11 -5.73
CA VAL A 166 -11.68 12.07 -4.64
C VAL A 166 -11.02 11.48 -3.39
N LEU A 167 -10.11 12.23 -2.78
CA LEU A 167 -9.43 11.86 -1.56
C LEU A 167 -10.02 12.63 -0.37
N LEU A 168 -10.43 11.92 0.68
CA LEU A 168 -11.01 12.50 1.89
C LEU A 168 -10.24 12.06 3.12
N TYR A 169 -9.70 13.03 3.85
CA TYR A 169 -9.15 12.79 5.19
C TYR A 169 -10.27 12.87 6.21
N GLU A 170 -10.51 11.79 6.94
CA GLU A 170 -11.61 11.67 7.89
C GLU A 170 -11.15 11.71 9.36
N GLY A 171 -9.88 12.11 9.61
CA GLY A 171 -9.34 12.28 10.94
C GLY A 171 -8.85 10.98 11.58
N PHE A 172 -8.73 11.03 12.91
CA PHE A 172 -8.26 9.91 13.73
C PHE A 172 -9.39 8.91 14.03
N ALA A 173 -9.03 7.65 14.11
CA ALA A 173 -9.89 6.54 14.51
C ALA A 173 -9.07 5.48 15.24
N ILE A 174 -9.72 4.58 15.97
CA ILE A 174 -9.10 3.34 16.43
C ILE A 174 -9.52 2.25 15.45
N ALA A 175 -8.58 1.61 14.80
CA ALA A 175 -8.81 0.52 13.85
C ALA A 175 -7.88 -0.67 14.18
N ALA A 176 -8.43 -1.88 14.26
CA ALA A 176 -7.67 -3.07 14.63
C ALA A 176 -6.82 -2.86 15.92
N GLN A 177 -7.37 -2.17 16.90
CA GLN A 177 -6.73 -1.78 18.17
C GLN A 177 -5.55 -0.79 18.05
N HIS A 178 -5.34 -0.18 16.88
CA HIS A 178 -4.31 0.82 16.64
C HIS A 178 -4.91 2.23 16.51
N PRO A 179 -4.34 3.25 17.18
CA PRO A 179 -4.58 4.64 16.83
C PRO A 179 -4.20 4.88 15.38
N SER A 180 -5.14 5.35 14.58
CA SER A 180 -4.97 5.36 13.12
C SER A 180 -5.47 6.65 12.49
N GLN A 181 -4.88 7.03 11.37
CA GLN A 181 -5.39 8.05 10.46
C GLN A 181 -6.28 7.39 9.42
N ARG A 182 -7.48 7.95 9.21
CA ARG A 182 -8.48 7.41 8.30
C ARG A 182 -8.58 8.24 7.04
N VAL A 183 -8.49 7.57 5.89
CA VAL A 183 -8.60 8.18 4.57
C VAL A 183 -9.58 7.37 3.73
N THR A 184 -10.53 8.06 3.08
CA THR A 184 -11.46 7.46 2.11
C THR A 184 -11.15 7.94 0.71
N LEU A 185 -11.10 7.00 -0.24
CA LEU A 185 -10.96 7.26 -1.65
C LEU A 185 -12.29 6.92 -2.33
N ILE A 186 -12.76 7.80 -3.21
CA ILE A 186 -14.02 7.64 -3.96
C ILE A 186 -13.70 7.77 -5.45
N ASN A 187 -14.01 6.74 -6.23
CA ASN A 187 -13.79 6.75 -7.68
C ASN A 187 -14.95 7.41 -8.46
N ALA A 188 -14.79 7.52 -9.78
CA ALA A 188 -15.79 8.12 -10.66
C ALA A 188 -17.10 7.33 -10.74
N GLN A 189 -17.14 6.09 -10.28
CA GLN A 189 -18.33 5.24 -10.21
C GLN A 189 -19.08 5.34 -8.86
N ASP A 190 -18.68 6.30 -8.00
CA ASP A 190 -19.18 6.48 -6.64
C ASP A 190 -18.93 5.26 -5.72
N GLU A 191 -17.88 4.47 -6.06
CA GLU A 191 -17.43 3.40 -5.21
C GLU A 191 -16.37 3.93 -4.25
N SER A 192 -16.42 3.49 -2.99
CA SER A 192 -15.52 4.02 -1.96
C SER A 192 -14.77 2.92 -1.23
N VAL A 193 -13.52 3.24 -0.87
CA VAL A 193 -12.68 2.41 -0.02
C VAL A 193 -12.06 3.28 1.06
N THR A 194 -12.12 2.81 2.31
CA THR A 194 -11.51 3.49 3.45
C THR A 194 -10.28 2.71 3.90
N LEU A 195 -9.16 3.41 4.04
CA LEU A 195 -7.90 2.89 4.53
C LEU A 195 -7.60 3.50 5.91
N TYR A 196 -7.04 2.69 6.79
CA TYR A 196 -6.60 3.08 8.13
C TYR A 196 -5.11 2.82 8.24
N PHE A 197 -4.37 3.87 8.54
CA PHE A 197 -2.91 3.81 8.70
C PHE A 197 -2.55 4.04 10.17
N ASP A 198 -1.78 3.14 10.74
CA ASP A 198 -1.26 3.28 12.09
C ASP A 198 -0.54 4.62 12.26
N ASN A 199 -0.79 5.32 13.37
CA ASN A 199 -0.28 6.67 13.57
C ASN A 199 1.24 6.71 13.75
N ASP A 200 1.85 5.65 14.27
CA ASP A 200 3.27 5.62 14.61
C ASP A 200 4.10 5.00 13.47
N THR A 201 3.63 3.91 12.89
CA THR A 201 4.35 3.18 11.83
C THR A 201 3.96 3.60 10.44
N HIS A 202 2.83 4.29 10.27
CA HIS A 202 2.18 4.62 9.00
C HIS A 202 1.83 3.41 8.11
N LEU A 203 1.94 2.18 8.64
CA LEU A 203 1.53 0.99 7.91
C LEU A 203 0.00 0.87 7.86
N PRO A 204 -0.59 0.37 6.77
CA PRO A 204 -2.01 0.08 6.72
C PRO A 204 -2.36 -1.00 7.76
N VAL A 205 -3.32 -0.75 8.63
CA VAL A 205 -3.80 -1.73 9.63
C VAL A 205 -5.15 -2.29 9.28
N LYS A 206 -5.96 -1.54 8.52
CA LYS A 206 -7.29 -1.96 8.11
C LYS A 206 -7.68 -1.31 6.79
N LYS A 207 -8.44 -2.03 6.01
CA LYS A 207 -9.16 -1.55 4.82
C LYS A 207 -10.63 -1.94 4.96
N SER A 208 -11.54 -1.08 4.50
CA SER A 208 -12.96 -1.41 4.43
C SER A 208 -13.60 -0.82 3.18
N PHE A 209 -14.57 -1.52 2.62
CA PHE A 209 -15.41 -1.03 1.53
C PHE A 209 -16.82 -1.62 1.62
N THR A 210 -17.78 -0.93 1.03
CA THR A 210 -19.18 -1.39 0.97
C THR A 210 -19.60 -1.56 -0.47
N TRP A 211 -20.46 -2.53 -0.69
CA TRP A 211 -21.06 -2.80 -1.99
C TRP A 211 -22.53 -3.25 -1.82
N ARG A 212 -23.31 -3.14 -2.89
CA ARG A 212 -24.68 -3.63 -2.90
C ARG A 212 -24.77 -4.90 -3.71
N ASP A 213 -25.39 -5.93 -3.10
CA ASP A 213 -25.69 -7.15 -3.83
C ASP A 213 -26.66 -6.84 -4.98
N PRO A 214 -26.37 -7.25 -6.22
CA PRO A 214 -27.23 -6.97 -7.36
C PRO A 214 -28.57 -7.70 -7.31
N LEU A 215 -28.70 -8.78 -6.55
CA LEU A 215 -29.91 -9.61 -6.47
C LEU A 215 -30.91 -9.06 -5.45
N ASP A 216 -30.48 -8.86 -4.21
CA ASP A 216 -31.37 -8.46 -3.12
C ASP A 216 -31.19 -6.99 -2.68
N ARG A 217 -30.19 -6.28 -3.28
CA ARG A 217 -29.84 -4.89 -2.98
C ARG A 217 -29.32 -4.65 -1.57
N GLN A 218 -29.04 -5.71 -0.84
CA GLN A 218 -28.45 -5.61 0.49
C GLN A 218 -27.10 -4.89 0.41
N LYS A 219 -26.87 -3.98 1.35
CA LYS A 219 -25.57 -3.32 1.52
C LYS A 219 -24.67 -4.26 2.35
N ASN A 220 -23.58 -4.65 1.77
CA ASN A 220 -22.55 -5.48 2.40
C ASN A 220 -21.32 -4.67 2.75
N LEU A 221 -20.66 -5.03 3.85
CA LEU A 221 -19.40 -4.49 4.31
C LEU A 221 -18.34 -5.58 4.21
N GLU A 222 -17.25 -5.29 3.53
CA GLU A 222 -16.04 -6.12 3.55
C GLU A 222 -14.89 -5.35 4.18
N GLU A 223 -14.14 -6.04 5.06
CA GLU A 223 -13.01 -5.47 5.77
C GLU A 223 -11.82 -6.44 5.73
N GLU A 224 -10.63 -5.87 5.69
CA GLU A 224 -9.38 -6.62 5.87
C GLU A 224 -8.53 -5.94 6.93
N VAL A 225 -8.01 -6.74 7.85
CA VAL A 225 -7.06 -6.32 8.89
C VAL A 225 -5.70 -6.92 8.57
N TYR A 226 -4.67 -6.09 8.66
CA TYR A 226 -3.29 -6.43 8.31
C TYR A 226 -2.41 -6.34 9.55
N GLU A 227 -1.69 -7.42 9.85
CA GLU A 227 -0.88 -7.52 11.05
C GLU A 227 0.45 -8.22 10.77
N ASN A 228 1.35 -8.17 11.76
CA ASN A 228 2.62 -8.87 11.73
C ASN A 228 3.44 -8.56 10.48
N TYR A 229 3.64 -7.27 10.22
CA TYR A 229 4.44 -6.81 9.10
C TYR A 229 5.91 -7.23 9.21
N ARG A 230 6.47 -7.72 8.10
CA ARG A 230 7.89 -8.09 8.00
C ARG A 230 8.48 -7.52 6.72
N GLN A 231 9.75 -7.16 6.77
CA GLN A 231 10.45 -6.65 5.61
C GLN A 231 10.89 -7.80 4.69
N VAL A 232 10.52 -7.70 3.40
CA VAL A 232 10.90 -8.64 2.34
C VAL A 232 11.33 -7.84 1.12
N SER A 233 12.58 -7.95 0.71
CA SER A 233 13.13 -7.26 -0.48
C SER A 233 12.84 -5.76 -0.50
N GLY A 234 12.92 -5.09 0.67
CA GLY A 234 12.65 -3.65 0.80
C GLY A 234 11.17 -3.27 0.91
N VAL A 235 10.27 -4.24 0.96
CA VAL A 235 8.82 -4.05 1.10
C VAL A 235 8.35 -4.58 2.44
N MET A 236 7.47 -3.86 3.12
CA MET A 236 6.77 -4.34 4.31
C MET A 236 5.54 -5.14 3.90
N ALA A 237 5.58 -6.46 4.14
CA ALA A 237 4.49 -7.38 3.83
C ALA A 237 3.77 -7.83 5.11
N PRO A 238 2.42 -7.80 5.19
CA PRO A 238 1.69 -8.33 6.31
C PRO A 238 1.73 -9.86 6.29
N TYR A 239 2.06 -10.48 7.42
CA TYR A 239 2.10 -11.95 7.55
C TYR A 239 0.81 -12.53 8.13
N ASN A 240 -0.06 -11.67 8.66
CA ASN A 240 -1.41 -12.05 9.05
C ASN A 240 -2.39 -11.13 8.32
N VAL A 241 -3.38 -11.73 7.67
CA VAL A 241 -4.48 -11.01 7.03
C VAL A 241 -5.79 -11.66 7.45
N THR A 242 -6.64 -10.90 8.14
CA THR A 242 -7.97 -11.33 8.55
C THR A 242 -9.03 -10.59 7.74
N ARG A 243 -9.94 -11.33 7.14
CA ARG A 243 -11.06 -10.77 6.38
C ARG A 243 -12.36 -10.96 7.12
N TYR A 244 -13.17 -9.90 7.12
CA TYR A 244 -14.51 -9.89 7.68
C TYR A 244 -15.53 -9.61 6.56
N PHE A 245 -16.71 -10.16 6.73
CA PHE A 245 -17.88 -9.91 5.89
C PHE A 245 -19.07 -9.62 6.80
N ASN A 246 -19.64 -8.43 6.70
CA ASN A 246 -20.72 -7.96 7.57
C ASN A 246 -20.41 -8.19 9.06
N GLU A 247 -19.19 -7.78 9.47
CA GLU A 247 -18.65 -7.89 10.83
C GLU A 247 -18.27 -9.32 11.25
N ASP A 248 -18.75 -10.36 10.55
CA ASP A 248 -18.36 -11.74 10.81
C ASP A 248 -16.99 -12.05 10.19
N MET A 249 -16.12 -12.71 10.95
CA MET A 249 -14.86 -13.22 10.42
C MET A 249 -15.16 -14.24 9.32
N ALA A 250 -14.64 -13.99 8.11
CA ALA A 250 -14.84 -14.84 6.94
C ALA A 250 -13.61 -15.72 6.65
N SER A 251 -12.40 -15.16 6.80
CA SER A 251 -11.17 -15.94 6.62
C SER A 251 -10.00 -15.30 7.34
N GLN A 252 -8.99 -16.11 7.63
CA GLN A 252 -7.73 -15.67 8.20
C GLN A 252 -6.57 -16.38 7.50
N ARG A 253 -5.56 -15.62 7.08
CA ARG A 253 -4.34 -16.12 6.45
C ARG A 253 -3.15 -15.83 7.33
N PHE A 254 -2.34 -16.85 7.57
CA PHE A 254 -1.04 -16.74 8.23
C PHE A 254 0.03 -17.14 7.22
N LEU A 255 0.93 -16.21 6.90
CA LEU A 255 2.01 -16.44 5.96
C LEU A 255 3.25 -16.98 6.70
N ASN A 256 3.90 -17.95 6.09
CA ASN A 256 5.19 -18.49 6.54
C ASN A 256 6.33 -17.91 5.72
N ASN A 257 6.07 -17.70 4.41
CA ASN A 257 7.05 -17.19 3.46
C ASN A 257 6.41 -16.20 2.48
N VAL A 258 7.18 -15.18 2.13
CA VAL A 258 6.84 -14.22 1.07
C VAL A 258 8.12 -13.97 0.28
N THR A 259 8.03 -14.02 -1.05
CA THR A 259 9.09 -13.56 -1.95
C THR A 259 8.53 -12.54 -2.95
N ILE A 260 9.37 -11.63 -3.41
CA ILE A 260 8.98 -10.51 -4.27
C ILE A 260 9.97 -10.40 -5.42
N ASN A 261 9.47 -10.20 -6.66
CA ASN A 261 10.25 -9.97 -7.87
C ASN A 261 11.28 -11.07 -8.16
N GLN A 262 10.89 -12.33 -7.97
CA GLN A 262 11.74 -13.48 -8.28
C GLN A 262 11.57 -13.97 -9.72
N GLY A 263 10.53 -13.53 -10.41
CA GLY A 263 10.11 -14.03 -11.71
C GLY A 263 9.30 -15.33 -11.58
N LEU A 264 8.06 -15.30 -12.05
CA LEU A 264 7.18 -16.47 -12.04
C LEU A 264 7.19 -17.13 -13.42
N ASP A 265 7.08 -18.46 -13.46
CA ASP A 265 6.95 -19.20 -14.70
C ASP A 265 5.62 -18.82 -15.40
N PRO A 266 5.63 -18.26 -16.62
CA PRO A 266 4.40 -17.90 -17.33
C PRO A 266 3.42 -19.05 -17.51
N ALA A 267 3.90 -20.30 -17.55
CA ALA A 267 3.07 -21.49 -17.64
C ALA A 267 2.12 -21.66 -16.44
N MET A 268 2.43 -21.06 -15.30
CA MET A 268 1.56 -21.06 -14.13
C MET A 268 0.23 -20.33 -14.38
N PHE A 269 0.21 -19.40 -15.32
CA PHE A 269 -0.94 -18.54 -15.63
C PHE A 269 -1.66 -18.93 -16.93
N ASP A 270 -1.29 -20.07 -17.51
CA ASP A 270 -1.99 -20.66 -18.65
C ASP A 270 -2.73 -21.94 -18.19
N GLN A 271 -4.06 -21.88 -18.21
CA GLN A 271 -4.91 -23.02 -17.82
C GLN A 271 -4.68 -24.29 -18.65
N ASN A 272 -4.11 -24.17 -19.84
CA ASN A 272 -3.86 -25.29 -20.76
C ASN A 272 -2.41 -25.78 -20.72
N SER A 273 -1.52 -25.14 -19.97
CA SER A 273 -0.09 -25.46 -19.98
C SER A 273 0.27 -26.83 -19.40
N GLY A 274 -0.65 -27.42 -18.62
CA GLY A 274 -0.35 -28.62 -17.84
C GLY A 274 0.70 -28.38 -16.76
N TYR A 275 0.83 -27.15 -16.29
CA TYR A 275 1.75 -26.78 -15.20
C TYR A 275 1.53 -27.68 -13.98
N ASP A 276 2.60 -28.32 -13.52
CA ASP A 276 2.62 -29.18 -12.34
C ASP A 276 3.65 -28.61 -11.35
N PRO A 277 3.20 -28.10 -10.19
CA PRO A 277 4.10 -27.50 -9.19
C PRO A 277 5.10 -28.48 -8.57
N ASN A 278 4.84 -29.81 -8.72
CA ASN A 278 5.69 -30.86 -8.17
C ASN A 278 6.73 -31.36 -9.19
N LYS A 279 6.69 -30.87 -10.43
CA LYS A 279 7.71 -31.16 -11.43
C LYS A 279 8.73 -30.00 -11.50
N PRO A 280 10.02 -30.32 -11.61
CA PRO A 280 11.01 -29.28 -11.82
C PRO A 280 10.69 -28.54 -13.12
N ALA A 281 10.80 -27.20 -13.10
CA ALA A 281 10.66 -26.37 -14.29
C ALA A 281 11.59 -26.95 -15.38
N SER A 282 11.02 -27.42 -16.48
CA SER A 282 11.81 -27.83 -17.62
C SER A 282 12.62 -26.63 -18.06
N LYS A 283 13.96 -26.72 -17.97
CA LYS A 283 14.83 -25.71 -18.55
C LYS A 283 14.40 -25.59 -20.01
N GLN A 284 13.72 -24.51 -20.36
CA GLN A 284 13.45 -24.20 -21.75
C GLN A 284 14.82 -24.07 -22.42
N SER A 285 15.19 -25.08 -23.16
CA SER A 285 16.34 -25.03 -24.06
C SER A 285 16.02 -23.96 -25.08
N GLY A 286 16.67 -22.79 -24.94
CA GLY A 286 16.70 -21.81 -25.98
C GLY A 286 17.17 -22.47 -27.25
N LYS A 287 16.27 -22.67 -28.20
CA LYS A 287 16.67 -22.86 -29.60
C LYS A 287 16.80 -21.45 -30.16
N HIS A 288 18.07 -21.14 -30.44
CA HIS A 288 18.47 -20.01 -31.29
C HIS A 288 17.82 -20.11 -32.68
#